data_bc53e36633a32e9974bc42e40bea880a
#
_entry.id   bc53e36633a32e9974bc42e40bea880a
#
_cell.length_a   1.000
_cell.length_b   1.000
_cell.length_c   1.000
_cell.angle_alpha   90.00
_cell.angle_beta   90.00
_cell.angle_gamma   90.00
#
_symmetry.space_group_name_H-M   'P 1'
#
loop_
_entity.id
_entity.type
_entity.pdbx_description
1 polymer ?
#
loop_
_entity_poly.entity_id
_entity_poly.type
_entity_poly.pdbx_seq_one_letter_code
_entity_poly.pdbx_strand_id
1 'polypeptide(L)'
;MTVPLRTTVADIDLDAIAANVGALVAASQVRVIAVVKADAYGHGAEAVSHTAVVAGASALAVATVEEGLVLRRQGVAAPILVLLGAQSADEIAAAVDAGLSLTVWTVVGAKRVAAAGRAAGRRAGVHFKVDTGLTRLGAPAAEAAERYRAIAPLAGLAVEGIFTHLASADLADTASARDQLARFDGVLDGIGALPEWVHASASAGTAAFAPFGPISEGARITAIRPGLALYGLSPAPHLASRLQLRPALSWRSRIHRIAAVPPGTGIAYGHEYRTVAAARIATVPVGYGDGIPRAAKGRLRLLVGGLPVPIVGRISMDHVMLDVTDQPDAAEGDEVVVIGTQGAAAQTAEDVAEAFGTINYEVVTGIRARVPRRYLRGSRLVGVKTLAEGFSWS
;
A
#
# COMPACT_ATOMS: atom_id res chain seq x y z
N MET A 1 -20.74 1.36 -19.17
CA MET A 1 -20.11 0.71 -18.00
C MET A 1 -19.14 -0.33 -18.52
N THR A 2 -17.85 -0.09 -18.43
CA THR A 2 -16.84 -1.06 -18.86
C THR A 2 -16.75 -2.17 -17.82
N VAL A 3 -17.23 -3.36 -18.16
CA VAL A 3 -17.09 -4.54 -17.31
C VAL A 3 -15.74 -5.20 -17.64
N PRO A 4 -14.93 -5.58 -16.64
CA PRO A 4 -13.72 -6.33 -16.91
C PRO A 4 -14.04 -7.60 -17.73
N LEU A 5 -13.31 -7.79 -18.82
CA LEU A 5 -13.50 -8.97 -19.68
C LEU A 5 -12.89 -10.25 -19.07
N ARG A 6 -11.94 -10.05 -18.15
CA ARG A 6 -11.20 -11.13 -17.51
C ARG A 6 -11.94 -11.64 -16.27
N THR A 7 -11.93 -12.96 -16.05
CA THR A 7 -12.52 -13.59 -14.85
C THR A 7 -11.65 -13.48 -13.60
N THR A 8 -10.33 -13.25 -13.78
CA THR A 8 -9.39 -12.96 -12.67
C THR A 8 -9.42 -11.47 -12.38
N VAL A 9 -9.88 -11.08 -11.21
CA VAL A 9 -10.09 -9.69 -10.80
C VAL A 9 -9.66 -9.46 -9.34
N ALA A 10 -9.35 -8.22 -9.00
CA ALA A 10 -9.21 -7.76 -7.62
C ALA A 10 -10.39 -6.83 -7.30
N ASP A 11 -11.21 -7.23 -6.34
CA ASP A 11 -12.31 -6.42 -5.81
C ASP A 11 -11.78 -5.55 -4.69
N ILE A 12 -12.05 -4.25 -4.78
CA ILE A 12 -11.63 -3.25 -3.79
C ILE A 12 -12.88 -2.66 -3.14
N ASP A 13 -13.04 -2.95 -1.86
CA ASP A 13 -14.12 -2.43 -1.02
C ASP A 13 -13.77 -1.00 -0.56
N LEU A 14 -14.40 -0.01 -1.20
CA LEU A 14 -14.18 1.41 -0.86
C LEU A 14 -14.84 1.79 0.48
N ASP A 15 -15.83 1.06 0.95
CA ASP A 15 -16.42 1.30 2.26
C ASP A 15 -15.49 0.81 3.37
N ALA A 16 -14.74 -0.29 3.12
CA ALA A 16 -13.67 -0.72 4.01
C ALA A 16 -12.54 0.32 4.08
N ILE A 17 -12.11 0.88 2.93
CA ILE A 17 -11.12 1.98 2.91
C ILE A 17 -11.63 3.17 3.74
N ALA A 18 -12.87 3.61 3.53
CA ALA A 18 -13.44 4.73 4.28
C ALA A 18 -13.53 4.45 5.79
N ALA A 19 -13.96 3.25 6.17
CA ALA A 19 -14.01 2.82 7.57
C ALA A 19 -12.61 2.80 8.22
N ASN A 20 -11.60 2.30 7.51
CA ASN A 20 -10.22 2.26 7.99
C ASN A 20 -9.65 3.67 8.20
N VAL A 21 -9.92 4.61 7.29
CA VAL A 21 -9.54 6.03 7.47
C VAL A 21 -10.19 6.59 8.73
N GLY A 22 -11.49 6.38 8.91
CA GLY A 22 -12.22 6.83 10.10
C GLY A 22 -11.66 6.23 11.40
N ALA A 23 -11.33 4.94 11.41
CA ALA A 23 -10.69 4.27 12.53
C ALA A 23 -9.30 4.85 12.86
N LEU A 24 -8.51 5.18 11.84
CA LEU A 24 -7.19 5.79 12.00
C LEU A 24 -7.27 7.22 12.54
N VAL A 25 -8.23 8.02 12.06
CA VAL A 25 -8.52 9.37 12.60
C VAL A 25 -8.92 9.28 14.08
N ALA A 26 -9.86 8.39 14.40
CA ALA A 26 -10.33 8.21 15.77
C ALA A 26 -9.23 7.70 16.72
N ALA A 27 -8.44 6.73 16.28
CA ALA A 27 -7.37 6.16 17.10
C ALA A 27 -6.21 7.13 17.32
N SER A 28 -5.79 7.86 16.28
CA SER A 28 -4.62 8.74 16.36
C SER A 28 -4.92 10.09 17.01
N GLN A 29 -6.13 10.60 16.89
CA GLN A 29 -6.57 11.93 17.32
C GLN A 29 -5.79 13.10 16.68
N VAL A 30 -5.12 12.83 15.55
CA VAL A 30 -4.37 13.81 14.76
C VAL A 30 -4.71 13.64 13.28
N ARG A 31 -4.21 14.53 12.43
CA ARG A 31 -4.45 14.47 10.98
C ARG A 31 -3.89 13.19 10.37
N VAL A 32 -4.56 12.72 9.31
CA VAL A 32 -4.13 11.54 8.55
C VAL A 32 -3.60 11.98 7.19
N ILE A 33 -2.35 11.65 6.90
CA ILE A 33 -1.75 11.70 5.57
C ILE A 33 -1.86 10.28 4.99
N ALA A 34 -2.82 10.04 4.12
CA ALA A 34 -3.05 8.72 3.54
C ALA A 34 -1.94 8.37 2.52
N VAL A 35 -1.20 7.28 2.76
CA VAL A 35 -0.10 6.87 1.87
C VAL A 35 -0.63 5.97 0.77
N VAL A 36 -0.67 6.49 -0.46
CA VAL A 36 -1.27 5.87 -1.65
C VAL A 36 -0.25 5.57 -2.76
N LYS A 37 1.03 5.49 -2.42
CA LYS A 37 2.12 5.10 -3.33
C LYS A 37 1.96 3.68 -3.87
N ALA A 38 2.71 3.33 -4.91
CA ALA A 38 2.69 2.03 -5.57
C ALA A 38 1.27 1.60 -5.94
N ASP A 39 0.56 2.52 -6.64
CA ASP A 39 -0.85 2.35 -7.02
C ASP A 39 -1.76 2.02 -5.81
N ALA A 40 -1.61 2.81 -4.72
CA ALA A 40 -2.28 2.57 -3.44
C ALA A 40 -2.05 1.14 -2.93
N TYR A 41 -0.78 0.72 -2.86
CA TYR A 41 -0.40 -0.66 -2.47
C TYR A 41 -1.14 -1.71 -3.33
N GLY A 42 -1.26 -1.45 -4.64
CA GLY A 42 -1.93 -2.33 -5.58
C GLY A 42 -3.46 -2.25 -5.62
N HIS A 43 -4.07 -1.38 -4.80
CA HIS A 43 -5.53 -1.23 -4.73
C HIS A 43 -6.11 -0.24 -5.76
N GLY A 44 -5.25 0.54 -6.45
CA GLY A 44 -5.65 1.57 -7.40
C GLY A 44 -5.72 2.96 -6.78
N ALA A 45 -4.68 3.76 -7.06
CA ALA A 45 -4.44 5.03 -6.37
C ALA A 45 -5.56 6.05 -6.56
N GLU A 46 -6.19 6.09 -7.72
CA GLU A 46 -7.22 7.08 -8.06
C GLU A 46 -8.46 6.93 -7.19
N ALA A 47 -9.05 5.74 -7.16
CA ALA A 47 -10.28 5.47 -6.39
C ALA A 47 -10.03 5.53 -4.88
N VAL A 48 -8.89 4.97 -4.43
CA VAL A 48 -8.50 4.98 -3.01
C VAL A 48 -8.24 6.41 -2.53
N SER A 49 -7.51 7.24 -3.30
CA SER A 49 -7.21 8.62 -2.93
C SER A 49 -8.48 9.44 -2.76
N HIS A 50 -9.38 9.35 -3.72
CA HIS A 50 -10.67 10.04 -3.64
C HIS A 50 -11.47 9.60 -2.40
N THR A 51 -11.56 8.30 -2.17
CA THR A 51 -12.28 7.74 -1.01
C THR A 51 -11.62 8.16 0.31
N ALA A 52 -10.29 8.10 0.41
CA ALA A 52 -9.58 8.48 1.63
C ALA A 52 -9.78 9.96 2.00
N VAL A 53 -9.73 10.87 1.01
CA VAL A 53 -9.99 12.30 1.24
C VAL A 53 -11.42 12.54 1.72
N VAL A 54 -12.41 11.94 1.07
CA VAL A 54 -13.81 12.05 1.47
C VAL A 54 -14.05 11.47 2.88
N ALA A 55 -13.32 10.43 3.25
CA ALA A 55 -13.41 9.80 4.56
C ALA A 55 -12.64 10.52 5.68
N GLY A 56 -11.95 11.65 5.39
CA GLY A 56 -11.31 12.51 6.39
C GLY A 56 -9.78 12.48 6.39
N ALA A 57 -9.13 11.89 5.39
CA ALA A 57 -7.69 12.09 5.21
C ALA A 57 -7.41 13.56 4.83
N SER A 58 -6.52 14.21 5.59
CA SER A 58 -6.20 15.62 5.42
C SER A 58 -5.22 15.88 4.29
N ALA A 59 -4.44 14.88 3.92
CA ALA A 59 -3.48 14.91 2.81
C ALA A 59 -3.23 13.49 2.30
N LEU A 60 -2.56 13.41 1.15
CA LEU A 60 -2.07 12.18 0.55
C LEU A 60 -0.55 12.15 0.56
N ALA A 61 0.05 10.96 0.49
CA ALA A 61 1.47 10.81 0.24
C ALA A 61 1.73 9.73 -0.82
N VAL A 62 2.62 10.06 -1.74
CA VAL A 62 3.09 9.18 -2.82
C VAL A 62 4.60 8.99 -2.71
N ALA A 63 5.18 8.06 -3.47
CA ALA A 63 6.62 7.87 -3.50
C ALA A 63 7.29 8.85 -4.47
N THR A 64 6.79 8.93 -5.69
CA THR A 64 7.41 9.67 -6.81
C THR A 64 6.54 10.85 -7.28
N VAL A 65 7.17 11.75 -8.03
CA VAL A 65 6.46 12.89 -8.63
C VAL A 65 5.41 12.39 -9.64
N GLU A 66 5.72 11.38 -10.44
CA GLU A 66 4.79 10.83 -11.43
C GLU A 66 3.51 10.28 -10.80
N GLU A 67 3.60 9.61 -9.65
CA GLU A 67 2.41 9.16 -8.91
C GLU A 67 1.54 10.36 -8.49
N GLY A 68 2.16 11.43 -8.01
CA GLY A 68 1.46 12.67 -7.66
C GLY A 68 0.80 13.33 -8.86
N LEU A 69 1.47 13.36 -10.02
CA LEU A 69 0.93 13.90 -11.27
C LEU A 69 -0.26 13.09 -11.79
N VAL A 70 -0.24 11.75 -11.62
CA VAL A 70 -1.42 10.92 -11.95
C VAL A 70 -2.62 11.36 -11.13
N LEU A 71 -2.47 11.52 -9.82
CA LEU A 71 -3.56 11.96 -8.94
C LEU A 71 -4.06 13.36 -9.28
N ARG A 72 -3.17 14.30 -9.61
CA ARG A 72 -3.56 15.64 -10.05
C ARG A 72 -4.37 15.62 -11.34
N ARG A 73 -3.97 14.80 -12.33
CA ARG A 73 -4.74 14.62 -13.58
C ARG A 73 -6.13 14.03 -13.34
N GLN A 74 -6.31 13.26 -12.27
CA GLN A 74 -7.61 12.73 -11.83
C GLN A 74 -8.42 13.70 -10.94
N GLY A 75 -8.00 14.96 -10.86
CA GLY A 75 -8.74 16.00 -10.15
C GLY A 75 -8.58 16.00 -8.63
N VAL A 76 -7.63 15.26 -8.09
CA VAL A 76 -7.36 15.28 -6.63
C VAL A 76 -6.81 16.64 -6.24
N ALA A 77 -7.57 17.42 -5.46
CA ALA A 77 -7.20 18.76 -4.98
C ALA A 77 -6.46 18.74 -3.64
N ALA A 78 -6.60 17.69 -2.82
CA ALA A 78 -5.97 17.58 -1.51
C ALA A 78 -4.44 17.76 -1.58
N PRO A 79 -3.76 18.22 -0.51
CA PRO A 79 -2.30 18.25 -0.44
C PRO A 79 -1.69 16.88 -0.73
N ILE A 80 -0.60 16.84 -1.51
CA ILE A 80 0.11 15.58 -1.85
C ILE A 80 1.59 15.75 -1.53
N LEU A 81 2.11 14.91 -0.64
CA LEU A 81 3.51 14.83 -0.27
C LEU A 81 4.24 13.76 -1.09
N VAL A 82 5.34 14.13 -1.74
CA VAL A 82 6.26 13.21 -2.42
C VAL A 82 7.34 12.76 -1.45
N LEU A 83 7.29 11.50 -1.01
CA LEU A 83 8.11 10.96 0.08
C LEU A 83 9.58 10.75 -0.28
N LEU A 84 9.90 10.46 -1.55
CA LEU A 84 11.28 10.27 -2.01
C LEU A 84 11.97 11.60 -2.39
N GLY A 85 11.22 12.71 -2.41
CA GLY A 85 11.69 13.97 -2.95
C GLY A 85 11.76 13.94 -4.48
N ALA A 86 12.55 14.83 -5.09
CA ALA A 86 12.80 14.90 -6.52
C ALA A 86 14.30 14.95 -6.79
N GLN A 87 14.77 14.26 -7.84
CA GLN A 87 16.19 14.11 -8.16
C GLN A 87 16.64 15.04 -9.29
N SER A 88 15.81 15.21 -10.33
CA SER A 88 16.11 16.03 -11.49
C SER A 88 15.50 17.44 -11.40
N ALA A 89 15.98 18.35 -12.24
CA ALA A 89 15.37 19.68 -12.36
C ALA A 89 13.94 19.60 -12.93
N ASP A 90 13.73 18.70 -13.88
CA ASP A 90 12.42 18.51 -14.52
C ASP A 90 11.38 17.93 -13.54
N GLU A 91 11.76 16.96 -12.69
CA GLU A 91 10.91 16.46 -11.62
C GLU A 91 10.52 17.58 -10.64
N ILE A 92 11.50 18.41 -10.23
CA ILE A 92 11.25 19.54 -9.32
C ILE A 92 10.29 20.53 -9.96
N ALA A 93 10.51 20.91 -11.21
CA ALA A 93 9.64 21.85 -11.94
C ALA A 93 8.21 21.29 -12.04
N ALA A 94 8.06 20.04 -12.51
CA ALA A 94 6.77 19.38 -12.63
C ALA A 94 6.01 19.28 -11.29
N ALA A 95 6.72 18.97 -10.20
CA ALA A 95 6.13 18.91 -8.88
C ALA A 95 5.66 20.29 -8.39
N VAL A 96 6.47 21.33 -8.59
CA VAL A 96 6.12 22.71 -8.22
C VAL A 96 4.92 23.20 -9.01
N ASP A 97 4.88 22.97 -10.32
CA ASP A 97 3.77 23.37 -11.20
C ASP A 97 2.46 22.66 -10.80
N ALA A 98 2.55 21.39 -10.45
CA ALA A 98 1.41 20.60 -9.99
C ALA A 98 1.00 20.86 -8.51
N GLY A 99 1.71 21.74 -7.79
CA GLY A 99 1.44 22.00 -6.38
C GLY A 99 1.62 20.77 -5.49
N LEU A 100 2.66 19.96 -5.76
CA LEU A 100 3.06 18.85 -4.90
C LEU A 100 4.06 19.36 -3.86
N SER A 101 3.98 18.87 -2.62
CA SER A 101 4.97 19.13 -1.58
C SER A 101 6.11 18.13 -1.69
N LEU A 102 7.36 18.61 -1.72
CA LEU A 102 8.53 17.75 -1.88
C LEU A 102 9.23 17.47 -0.55
N THR A 103 9.73 16.25 -0.37
CA THR A 103 10.64 15.95 0.74
C THR A 103 12.03 16.48 0.47
N VAL A 104 12.60 17.22 1.43
CA VAL A 104 13.97 17.75 1.39
C VAL A 104 14.73 17.42 2.68
N TRP A 105 16.07 17.26 2.62
CA TRP A 105 16.92 16.97 3.78
C TRP A 105 18.34 17.58 3.69
N THR A 106 18.64 18.25 2.57
CA THR A 106 19.91 18.96 2.37
C THR A 106 19.65 20.40 1.96
N VAL A 107 20.54 21.30 2.35
CA VAL A 107 20.48 22.72 1.96
C VAL A 107 20.58 22.86 0.44
N VAL A 108 21.42 22.04 -0.23
CA VAL A 108 21.56 22.04 -1.69
C VAL A 108 20.26 21.64 -2.37
N GLY A 109 19.63 20.54 -1.93
CA GLY A 109 18.34 20.09 -2.48
C GLY A 109 17.25 21.15 -2.27
N ALA A 110 17.17 21.73 -1.08
CA ALA A 110 16.22 22.77 -0.78
C ALA A 110 16.43 24.04 -1.63
N LYS A 111 17.68 24.46 -1.89
CA LYS A 111 17.97 25.58 -2.80
C LYS A 111 17.51 25.32 -4.23
N ARG A 112 17.61 24.09 -4.74
CA ARG A 112 17.10 23.70 -6.07
C ARG A 112 15.57 23.85 -6.12
N VAL A 113 14.85 23.35 -5.11
CA VAL A 113 13.39 23.48 -5.02
C VAL A 113 12.99 24.96 -4.88
N ALA A 114 13.72 25.73 -4.06
CA ALA A 114 13.51 27.18 -3.92
C ALA A 114 13.66 27.94 -5.24
N ALA A 115 14.66 27.58 -6.04
CA ALA A 115 14.88 28.19 -7.36
C ALA A 115 13.72 27.90 -8.31
N ALA A 116 13.21 26.67 -8.34
CA ALA A 116 12.03 26.30 -9.13
C ALA A 116 10.77 27.05 -8.65
N GLY A 117 10.57 27.17 -7.33
CA GLY A 117 9.46 27.96 -6.78
C GLY A 117 9.50 29.42 -7.23
N ARG A 118 10.67 30.06 -7.18
CA ARG A 118 10.83 31.44 -7.68
C ARG A 118 10.59 31.55 -9.19
N ALA A 119 11.09 30.60 -9.97
CA ALA A 119 10.88 30.57 -11.41
C ALA A 119 9.40 30.42 -11.78
N ALA A 120 8.64 29.65 -10.99
CA ALA A 120 7.20 29.49 -11.13
C ALA A 120 6.37 30.63 -10.49
N GLY A 121 7.02 31.66 -9.91
CA GLY A 121 6.34 32.77 -9.25
C GLY A 121 5.57 32.38 -7.98
N ARG A 122 5.92 31.27 -7.32
CA ARG A 122 5.22 30.72 -6.16
C ARG A 122 6.19 30.15 -5.12
N ARG A 123 5.72 29.94 -3.90
CA ARG A 123 6.47 29.20 -2.89
C ARG A 123 6.21 27.69 -3.08
N ALA A 124 7.28 26.93 -3.25
CA ALA A 124 7.20 25.47 -3.32
C ALA A 124 7.03 24.87 -1.92
N GLY A 125 6.00 24.06 -1.70
CA GLY A 125 5.77 23.32 -0.46
C GLY A 125 6.86 22.26 -0.23
N VAL A 126 7.41 22.20 0.99
CA VAL A 126 8.37 21.15 1.34
C VAL A 126 8.15 20.62 2.75
N HIS A 127 8.42 19.30 2.92
CA HIS A 127 8.56 18.69 4.23
C HIS A 127 10.03 18.33 4.46
N PHE A 128 10.59 18.80 5.56
CA PHE A 128 11.96 18.50 5.96
C PHE A 128 12.03 17.14 6.62
N LYS A 129 12.89 16.25 6.09
CA LYS A 129 13.04 14.90 6.58
C LYS A 129 14.27 14.77 7.48
N VAL A 130 14.05 14.19 8.67
CA VAL A 130 15.10 13.85 9.66
C VAL A 130 15.32 12.33 9.63
N ASP A 131 16.56 11.91 9.65
CA ASP A 131 16.94 10.52 9.90
C ASP A 131 17.28 10.36 11.38
N THR A 132 16.41 9.66 12.09
CA THR A 132 16.58 9.37 13.51
C THR A 132 17.07 7.94 13.77
N GLY A 133 17.38 7.17 12.70
CA GLY A 133 17.94 5.81 12.83
C GLY A 133 17.42 4.78 11.86
N LEU A 134 16.66 5.16 10.80
CA LEU A 134 16.31 4.26 9.70
C LEU A 134 17.45 4.14 8.68
N THR A 135 18.31 5.16 8.58
CA THR A 135 19.50 5.19 7.71
C THR A 135 19.16 4.99 6.22
N ARG A 136 18.09 5.62 5.76
CA ARG A 136 17.64 5.51 4.35
C ARG A 136 17.64 6.86 3.63
N LEU A 137 16.95 7.85 4.17
CA LEU A 137 16.85 9.23 3.67
C LEU A 137 16.60 10.16 4.85
N GLY A 138 17.13 11.37 4.81
CA GLY A 138 16.91 12.39 5.85
C GLY A 138 18.21 13.08 6.25
N ALA A 139 18.11 14.24 6.90
CA ALA A 139 19.22 14.87 7.58
C ALA A 139 19.57 14.07 8.84
N PRO A 140 20.86 13.77 9.13
CA PRO A 140 21.23 13.16 10.39
C PRO A 140 20.68 13.99 11.56
N ALA A 141 20.14 13.34 12.60
CA ALA A 141 19.51 14.03 13.74
C ALA A 141 20.42 15.09 14.37
N ALA A 142 21.72 14.79 14.49
CA ALA A 142 22.70 15.72 15.05
C ALA A 142 22.86 17.04 14.26
N GLU A 143 22.59 17.03 12.96
CA GLU A 143 22.72 18.17 12.05
C GLU A 143 21.37 18.76 11.64
N ALA A 144 20.28 18.07 11.97
CA ALA A 144 18.96 18.37 11.42
C ALA A 144 18.46 19.77 11.78
N ALA A 145 18.64 20.18 13.03
CA ALA A 145 18.19 21.51 13.49
C ALA A 145 18.97 22.65 12.80
N GLU A 146 20.29 22.49 12.59
CA GLU A 146 21.09 23.47 11.85
C GLU A 146 20.66 23.56 10.40
N ARG A 147 20.52 22.41 9.72
CA ARG A 147 20.08 22.35 8.32
C ARG A 147 18.67 22.93 8.15
N TYR A 148 17.75 22.61 9.07
CA TYR A 148 16.39 23.19 9.05
C TYR A 148 16.43 24.72 9.11
N ARG A 149 17.20 25.29 10.05
CA ARG A 149 17.35 26.74 10.20
C ARG A 149 17.95 27.41 8.98
N ALA A 150 18.83 26.71 8.24
CA ALA A 150 19.38 27.19 6.97
C ALA A 150 18.39 27.08 5.80
N ILE A 151 17.44 26.15 5.85
CA ILE A 151 16.44 25.89 4.79
C ILE A 151 15.20 26.76 4.97
N ALA A 152 14.69 26.88 6.18
CA ALA A 152 13.41 27.55 6.48
C ALA A 152 13.28 28.98 5.91
N PRO A 153 14.32 29.85 5.91
CA PRO A 153 14.23 31.21 5.40
C PRO A 153 14.43 31.32 3.88
N LEU A 154 14.66 30.23 3.14
CA LEU A 154 14.94 30.30 1.71
C LEU A 154 13.74 30.86 0.93
N ALA A 155 13.96 32.00 0.26
CA ALA A 155 12.95 32.59 -0.61
C ALA A 155 12.55 31.62 -1.74
N GLY A 156 11.24 31.43 -1.95
CA GLY A 156 10.68 30.46 -2.89
C GLY A 156 10.32 29.12 -2.27
N LEU A 157 10.54 28.92 -0.94
CA LEU A 157 10.06 27.76 -0.21
C LEU A 157 8.94 28.08 0.78
N ALA A 158 8.06 27.12 1.01
CA ALA A 158 7.19 27.02 2.17
C ALA A 158 7.54 25.73 2.91
N VAL A 159 8.18 25.80 4.08
CA VAL A 159 8.40 24.60 4.89
C VAL A 159 7.09 24.30 5.61
N GLU A 160 6.34 23.35 5.09
CA GLU A 160 5.00 22.98 5.56
C GLU A 160 5.09 21.92 6.67
N GLY A 161 6.14 21.08 6.64
CA GLY A 161 6.25 19.99 7.58
C GLY A 161 7.68 19.58 7.92
N ILE A 162 7.77 18.80 8.99
CA ILE A 162 8.98 18.09 9.43
C ILE A 162 8.62 16.67 9.81
N PHE A 163 9.47 15.69 9.45
CA PHE A 163 9.16 14.31 9.76
C PHE A 163 10.36 13.38 9.87
N THR A 164 10.12 12.28 10.58
CA THR A 164 11.02 11.11 10.60
C THR A 164 10.26 9.84 10.18
N HIS A 165 10.92 8.69 10.23
CA HIS A 165 10.33 7.38 9.98
C HIS A 165 10.95 6.32 10.89
N LEU A 166 10.10 5.61 11.63
CA LEU A 166 10.52 4.61 12.60
C LEU A 166 10.93 3.32 11.87
N ALA A 167 12.04 2.72 12.32
CA ALA A 167 12.62 1.54 11.68
C ALA A 167 11.98 0.23 12.16
N SER A 168 11.52 0.18 13.41
CA SER A 168 11.14 -1.06 14.11
C SER A 168 9.89 -0.91 14.98
N ALA A 169 8.94 -0.05 14.56
CA ALA A 169 7.69 0.12 15.29
C ALA A 169 6.74 -1.07 15.17
N ASP A 170 7.03 -2.00 14.28
CA ASP A 170 6.35 -3.29 14.06
C ASP A 170 6.89 -4.42 14.95
N LEU A 171 7.96 -4.19 15.70
CA LEU A 171 8.47 -5.16 16.65
C LEU A 171 7.74 -5.07 18.00
N ALA A 172 7.67 -6.20 18.73
CA ALA A 172 7.08 -6.24 20.08
C ALA A 172 7.91 -5.40 21.07
N ASP A 173 9.22 -5.40 20.92
CA ASP A 173 10.11 -4.48 21.65
C ASP A 173 10.17 -3.12 20.94
N THR A 174 9.59 -2.11 21.54
CA THR A 174 9.50 -0.75 21.00
C THR A 174 10.66 0.17 21.43
N ALA A 175 11.66 -0.32 22.15
CA ALA A 175 12.75 0.53 22.70
C ALA A 175 13.44 1.35 21.59
N SER A 176 13.84 0.71 20.50
CA SER A 176 14.48 1.40 19.36
C SER A 176 13.57 2.47 18.72
N ALA A 177 12.27 2.21 18.60
CA ALA A 177 11.33 3.18 18.07
C ALA A 177 11.14 4.38 19.03
N ARG A 178 11.13 4.14 20.34
CA ARG A 178 11.10 5.20 21.37
C ARG A 178 12.35 6.08 21.32
N ASP A 179 13.51 5.46 21.19
CA ASP A 179 14.79 6.19 21.03
C ASP A 179 14.78 7.07 19.78
N GLN A 180 14.18 6.59 18.68
CA GLN A 180 14.01 7.41 17.47
C GLN A 180 13.07 8.59 17.68
N LEU A 181 11.97 8.41 18.43
CA LEU A 181 11.05 9.50 18.79
C LEU A 181 11.74 10.52 19.70
N ALA A 182 12.50 10.07 20.72
CA ALA A 182 13.25 10.97 21.60
C ALA A 182 14.30 11.80 20.84
N ARG A 183 15.02 11.18 19.88
CA ARG A 183 15.94 11.93 18.99
C ARG A 183 15.19 12.94 18.11
N PHE A 184 14.00 12.59 17.64
CA PHE A 184 13.17 13.49 16.84
C PHE A 184 12.71 14.69 17.70
N ASP A 185 12.26 14.45 18.92
CA ASP A 185 11.87 15.52 19.87
C ASP A 185 13.03 16.47 20.16
N GLY A 186 14.26 15.95 20.34
CA GLY A 186 15.45 16.78 20.50
C GLY A 186 15.74 17.67 19.27
N VAL A 187 15.45 17.19 18.05
CA VAL A 187 15.53 18.02 16.85
C VAL A 187 14.45 19.11 16.86
N LEU A 188 13.21 18.77 17.25
CA LEU A 188 12.11 19.74 17.34
C LEU A 188 12.41 20.85 18.34
N ASP A 189 13.08 20.55 19.46
CA ASP A 189 13.56 21.56 20.43
C ASP A 189 14.54 22.55 19.78
N GLY A 190 15.40 22.06 18.89
CA GLY A 190 16.45 22.85 18.26
C GLY A 190 16.00 23.75 17.11
N ILE A 191 14.79 23.60 16.60
CA ILE A 191 14.33 24.36 15.41
C ILE A 191 13.49 25.59 15.71
N GLY A 192 13.04 25.78 16.95
CA GLY A 192 12.19 26.91 17.35
C GLY A 192 10.72 26.71 16.95
N ALA A 193 10.18 27.57 16.10
CA ALA A 193 8.80 27.45 15.66
C ALA A 193 8.60 26.21 14.79
N LEU A 194 7.64 25.35 15.19
CA LEU A 194 7.33 24.13 14.47
C LEU A 194 6.47 24.43 13.24
N PRO A 195 6.69 23.72 12.11
CA PRO A 195 5.79 23.79 10.98
C PRO A 195 4.46 23.12 11.30
N GLU A 196 3.48 23.34 10.43
CA GLU A 196 2.11 22.83 10.62
C GLU A 196 2.03 21.29 10.72
N TRP A 197 2.86 20.60 9.94
CA TRP A 197 2.86 19.14 9.89
C TRP A 197 4.10 18.56 10.57
N VAL A 198 3.92 17.99 11.74
CA VAL A 198 4.95 17.22 12.46
C VAL A 198 4.53 15.75 12.44
N HIS A 199 5.30 14.88 11.77
CA HIS A 199 4.85 13.50 11.60
C HIS A 199 5.98 12.45 11.68
N ALA A 200 5.74 11.35 12.39
CA ALA A 200 6.71 10.27 12.57
C ALA A 200 6.14 8.89 12.20
N SER A 201 4.88 8.63 12.55
CA SER A 201 4.29 7.30 12.58
C SER A 201 3.64 6.91 11.26
N ALA A 202 4.04 5.74 10.72
CA ALA A 202 3.33 4.98 9.70
C ALA A 202 2.33 4.03 10.38
N SER A 203 1.80 3.03 9.68
CA SER A 203 0.80 2.09 10.21
C SER A 203 1.25 1.42 11.50
N ALA A 204 2.47 0.90 11.57
CA ALA A 204 3.01 0.25 12.77
C ALA A 204 3.16 1.23 13.94
N GLY A 205 3.76 2.39 13.71
CA GLY A 205 3.90 3.41 14.75
C GLY A 205 2.54 3.94 15.23
N THR A 206 1.54 4.02 14.35
CA THR A 206 0.18 4.38 14.76
C THR A 206 -0.43 3.31 15.66
N ALA A 207 -0.34 2.04 15.29
CA ALA A 207 -0.87 0.94 16.10
C ALA A 207 -0.14 0.78 17.45
N ALA A 208 1.17 1.08 17.50
CA ALA A 208 1.99 0.92 18.70
C ALA A 208 1.85 2.10 19.67
N PHE A 209 1.71 3.34 19.18
CA PHE A 209 1.87 4.56 19.99
C PHE A 209 0.64 5.49 20.02
N ALA A 210 -0.39 5.26 19.24
CA ALA A 210 -1.61 6.08 19.29
C ALA A 210 -2.34 5.92 20.65
N PRO A 211 -3.03 6.97 21.15
CA PRO A 211 -3.25 8.28 20.52
C PRO A 211 -2.03 9.23 20.66
N PHE A 212 -1.94 10.19 19.73
CA PHE A 212 -0.96 11.27 19.78
C PHE A 212 -1.66 12.54 20.30
N GLY A 213 -1.37 12.95 21.51
CA GLY A 213 -2.02 14.10 22.12
C GLY A 213 -1.10 14.79 23.15
N PRO A 214 -1.54 15.88 23.78
CA PRO A 214 -0.69 16.70 24.67
C PRO A 214 -0.06 15.97 25.86
N ILE A 215 -0.55 14.76 26.17
CA ILE A 215 -0.14 13.98 27.36
C ILE A 215 0.51 12.64 26.95
N SER A 216 0.70 12.37 25.64
CA SER A 216 1.24 11.11 25.13
C SER A 216 2.68 11.24 24.66
N GLU A 217 3.38 10.12 24.53
CA GLU A 217 4.64 10.07 23.79
C GLU A 217 4.42 10.61 22.38
N GLY A 218 5.23 11.61 21.97
CA GLY A 218 5.03 12.30 20.70
C GLY A 218 3.96 13.39 20.73
N ALA A 219 3.79 14.07 21.84
CA ALA A 219 2.83 15.18 22.03
C ALA A 219 2.89 16.29 20.95
N ARG A 220 4.02 16.39 20.23
CA ARG A 220 4.19 17.33 19.11
C ARG A 220 3.80 16.76 17.74
N ILE A 221 3.44 15.48 17.67
CA ILE A 221 2.98 14.88 16.43
C ILE A 221 1.59 15.44 16.07
N THR A 222 1.48 16.06 14.90
CA THR A 222 0.25 16.67 14.39
C THR A 222 -0.39 15.86 13.27
N ALA A 223 0.33 14.85 12.75
CA ALA A 223 -0.18 13.96 11.71
C ALA A 223 0.49 12.58 11.75
N ILE A 224 -0.23 11.58 11.24
CA ILE A 224 0.25 10.22 10.96
C ILE A 224 0.30 9.96 9.45
N ARG A 225 1.09 8.96 9.04
CA ARG A 225 1.23 8.54 7.62
C ARG A 225 0.94 7.04 7.46
N PRO A 226 -0.29 6.58 7.72
CA PRO A 226 -0.62 5.19 7.52
C PRO A 226 -0.58 4.84 6.02
N GLY A 227 -0.03 3.66 5.72
CA GLY A 227 -0.10 3.02 4.42
C GLY A 227 -0.92 1.74 4.57
N LEU A 228 -0.30 0.65 4.99
CA LEU A 228 -0.91 -0.67 5.09
C LEU A 228 -2.26 -0.69 5.83
N ALA A 229 -2.36 0.04 6.93
CA ALA A 229 -3.57 0.12 7.73
C ALA A 229 -4.77 0.75 6.99
N LEU A 230 -4.54 1.61 5.99
CA LEU A 230 -5.63 2.11 5.12
C LEU A 230 -6.33 0.98 4.37
N TYR A 231 -5.57 -0.05 4.02
CA TYR A 231 -6.04 -1.20 3.25
C TYR A 231 -6.57 -2.33 4.12
N GLY A 232 -6.62 -2.11 5.45
CA GLY A 232 -7.16 -3.07 6.40
C GLY A 232 -6.22 -4.21 6.76
N LEU A 233 -4.93 -4.04 6.51
CA LEU A 233 -3.91 -5.04 6.79
C LEU A 233 -3.09 -4.64 8.03
N SER A 234 -2.71 -5.64 8.83
CA SER A 234 -1.89 -5.41 10.02
C SER A 234 -0.40 -5.40 9.68
N PRO A 235 0.38 -4.45 10.24
CA PRO A 235 1.83 -4.44 10.06
C PRO A 235 2.56 -5.56 10.81
N ALA A 236 1.95 -6.13 11.85
CA ALA A 236 2.45 -7.27 12.60
C ALA A 236 1.32 -7.98 13.36
N PRO A 237 1.42 -9.30 13.61
CA PRO A 237 0.34 -10.06 14.27
C PRO A 237 -0.06 -9.52 15.64
N HIS A 238 0.91 -9.12 16.49
CA HIS A 238 0.66 -8.59 17.83
C HIS A 238 0.01 -7.19 17.82
N LEU A 239 -0.01 -6.50 16.69
CA LEU A 239 -0.66 -5.19 16.50
C LEU A 239 -2.06 -5.31 15.87
N ALA A 240 -2.46 -6.49 15.43
CA ALA A 240 -3.71 -6.69 14.68
C ALA A 240 -4.97 -6.24 15.44
N SER A 241 -5.01 -6.40 16.76
CA SER A 241 -6.15 -6.00 17.60
C SER A 241 -6.13 -4.52 18.02
N ARG A 242 -5.05 -3.79 17.74
CA ARG A 242 -4.89 -2.38 18.18
C ARG A 242 -5.75 -1.40 17.39
N LEU A 243 -6.04 -1.73 16.15
CA LEU A 243 -6.87 -0.92 15.26
C LEU A 243 -8.00 -1.81 14.70
N GLN A 244 -9.21 -1.29 14.66
CA GLN A 244 -10.37 -2.00 14.10
C GLN A 244 -10.37 -1.81 12.57
N LEU A 245 -9.57 -2.63 11.89
CA LEU A 245 -9.38 -2.53 10.45
C LEU A 245 -10.17 -3.61 9.69
N ARG A 246 -10.57 -3.28 8.46
CA ARG A 246 -11.28 -4.18 7.55
C ARG A 246 -10.46 -4.36 6.28
N PRO A 247 -10.03 -5.59 5.91
CA PRO A 247 -9.36 -5.83 4.63
C PRO A 247 -10.19 -5.34 3.46
N ALA A 248 -9.58 -4.54 2.59
CA ALA A 248 -10.28 -3.89 1.48
C ALA A 248 -10.14 -4.64 0.16
N LEU A 249 -9.24 -5.63 0.05
CA LEU A 249 -8.96 -6.33 -1.20
C LEU A 249 -9.40 -7.79 -1.13
N SER A 250 -10.09 -8.24 -2.18
CA SER A 250 -10.28 -9.66 -2.49
C SER A 250 -9.76 -9.95 -3.90
N TRP A 251 -8.92 -10.98 -4.04
CA TRP A 251 -8.39 -11.41 -5.32
C TRP A 251 -9.01 -12.74 -5.71
N ARG A 252 -9.76 -12.74 -6.81
CA ARG A 252 -10.60 -13.86 -7.24
C ARG A 252 -10.34 -14.23 -8.69
N SER A 253 -10.63 -15.49 -9.00
CA SER A 253 -10.63 -16.05 -10.36
C SER A 253 -11.78 -17.04 -10.51
N ARG A 254 -11.81 -17.79 -11.62
CA ARG A 254 -12.77 -18.86 -11.83
C ARG A 254 -12.07 -20.07 -12.44
N ILE A 255 -12.60 -21.26 -12.20
CA ILE A 255 -12.16 -22.47 -12.90
C ILE A 255 -12.47 -22.32 -14.38
N HIS A 256 -11.44 -22.44 -15.21
CA HIS A 256 -11.58 -22.34 -16.67
C HIS A 256 -11.86 -23.70 -17.31
N ARG A 257 -11.29 -24.77 -16.76
CA ARG A 257 -11.43 -26.14 -17.25
C ARG A 257 -11.21 -27.13 -16.10
N ILE A 258 -11.93 -28.25 -16.14
CA ILE A 258 -11.62 -29.44 -15.34
C ILE A 258 -11.34 -30.62 -16.26
N ALA A 259 -10.21 -31.29 -16.06
CA ALA A 259 -9.83 -32.49 -16.76
C ALA A 259 -9.77 -33.69 -15.80
N ALA A 260 -10.49 -34.77 -16.10
CA ALA A 260 -10.26 -36.06 -15.49
C ALA A 260 -9.04 -36.72 -16.15
N VAL A 261 -8.08 -37.14 -15.34
CA VAL A 261 -6.81 -37.68 -15.81
C VAL A 261 -6.49 -39.03 -15.10
N PRO A 262 -5.91 -40.03 -15.84
CA PRO A 262 -5.52 -41.31 -15.24
C PRO A 262 -4.30 -41.16 -14.30
N PRO A 263 -4.02 -42.22 -13.51
CA PRO A 263 -2.78 -42.31 -12.71
C PRO A 263 -1.53 -42.14 -13.60
N GLY A 264 -0.46 -41.54 -13.03
CA GLY A 264 0.81 -41.31 -13.71
C GLY A 264 0.82 -40.11 -14.65
N THR A 265 -0.29 -39.36 -14.80
CA THR A 265 -0.34 -38.18 -15.66
C THR A 265 0.53 -37.06 -15.10
N GLY A 266 1.43 -36.54 -15.94
CA GLY A 266 2.26 -35.39 -15.60
C GLY A 266 1.48 -34.09 -15.73
N ILE A 267 1.53 -33.21 -14.70
CA ILE A 267 0.81 -31.95 -14.66
C ILE A 267 1.77 -30.79 -14.83
N ALA A 268 1.39 -29.84 -15.69
CA ALA A 268 2.11 -28.61 -16.02
C ALA A 268 3.54 -28.85 -16.57
N TYR A 269 4.33 -27.78 -16.69
CA TYR A 269 5.67 -27.84 -17.26
C TYR A 269 6.63 -28.73 -16.48
N GLY A 270 7.39 -29.55 -17.21
CA GLY A 270 8.42 -30.43 -16.64
C GLY A 270 7.87 -31.65 -15.91
N HIS A 271 6.53 -31.81 -15.84
CA HIS A 271 5.85 -32.95 -15.22
C HIS A 271 6.41 -33.29 -13.81
N GLU A 272 6.73 -32.25 -13.03
CA GLU A 272 7.29 -32.39 -11.67
C GLU A 272 6.26 -32.96 -10.68
N TYR A 273 4.98 -32.81 -10.98
CA TYR A 273 3.89 -33.46 -10.29
C TYR A 273 3.28 -34.51 -11.21
N ARG A 274 3.10 -35.73 -10.68
CA ARG A 274 2.38 -36.81 -11.37
C ARG A 274 1.26 -37.31 -10.48
N THR A 275 0.10 -37.55 -11.06
CA THR A 275 -1.05 -38.10 -10.35
C THR A 275 -0.75 -39.53 -9.88
N VAL A 276 -1.05 -39.82 -8.62
CA VAL A 276 -0.86 -41.18 -8.03
C VAL A 276 -2.08 -42.06 -8.27
N ALA A 277 -3.24 -41.47 -8.46
CA ALA A 277 -4.52 -42.10 -8.77
C ALA A 277 -5.21 -41.33 -9.90
N ALA A 278 -6.39 -41.77 -10.32
CA ALA A 278 -7.26 -40.97 -11.18
C ALA A 278 -7.59 -39.65 -10.46
N ALA A 279 -7.45 -38.53 -11.14
CA ALA A 279 -7.57 -37.22 -10.56
C ALA A 279 -8.40 -36.26 -11.42
N ARG A 280 -8.98 -35.23 -10.78
CA ARG A 280 -9.65 -34.11 -11.42
C ARG A 280 -8.77 -32.85 -11.26
N ILE A 281 -8.26 -32.36 -12.37
CA ILE A 281 -7.33 -31.21 -12.38
C ILE A 281 -8.03 -29.98 -12.96
N ALA A 282 -8.19 -28.95 -12.13
CA ALA A 282 -8.76 -27.67 -12.53
C ALA A 282 -7.66 -26.74 -13.02
N THR A 283 -7.90 -26.08 -14.17
CA THR A 283 -7.07 -25.00 -14.70
C THR A 283 -7.70 -23.67 -14.33
N VAL A 284 -6.92 -22.79 -13.68
CA VAL A 284 -7.37 -21.45 -13.24
C VAL A 284 -6.52 -20.40 -13.95
N PRO A 285 -7.12 -19.37 -14.60
CA PRO A 285 -6.41 -18.36 -15.40
C PRO A 285 -5.77 -17.27 -14.51
N VAL A 286 -4.89 -17.67 -13.61
CA VAL A 286 -4.05 -16.82 -12.75
C VAL A 286 -2.66 -17.44 -12.63
N GLY A 287 -1.61 -16.63 -12.77
CA GLY A 287 -0.24 -17.13 -12.70
C GLY A 287 0.78 -16.08 -12.28
N TYR A 288 2.08 -16.32 -12.57
CA TYR A 288 3.10 -15.36 -12.15
C TYR A 288 3.05 -14.03 -12.93
N GLY A 289 2.43 -14.00 -14.10
CA GLY A 289 2.13 -12.75 -14.79
C GLY A 289 1.06 -11.89 -14.09
N ASP A 290 0.34 -12.46 -13.13
CA ASP A 290 -0.69 -11.78 -12.33
C ASP A 290 -0.19 -11.39 -10.94
N GLY A 291 0.87 -12.03 -10.46
CA GLY A 291 1.44 -11.76 -9.14
C GLY A 291 1.66 -12.99 -8.27
N ILE A 292 1.30 -14.21 -8.69
CA ILE A 292 1.60 -15.44 -7.94
C ILE A 292 3.02 -15.91 -8.28
N PRO A 293 4.01 -15.80 -7.38
CA PRO A 293 5.38 -16.16 -7.70
C PRO A 293 5.53 -17.67 -7.93
N ARG A 294 6.43 -18.07 -8.83
CA ARG A 294 6.73 -19.48 -9.06
C ARG A 294 7.20 -20.22 -7.81
N ALA A 295 7.82 -19.49 -6.88
CA ALA A 295 8.28 -20.02 -5.59
C ALA A 295 7.13 -20.47 -4.68
N ALA A 296 5.90 -20.05 -4.90
CA ALA A 296 4.72 -20.45 -4.15
C ALA A 296 4.24 -21.89 -4.46
N LYS A 297 4.82 -22.53 -5.50
CA LYS A 297 4.55 -23.93 -5.85
C LYS A 297 4.62 -24.85 -4.61
N GLY A 298 3.59 -25.67 -4.41
CA GLY A 298 3.49 -26.63 -3.32
C GLY A 298 3.26 -26.03 -1.93
N ARG A 299 3.21 -24.71 -1.81
CA ARG A 299 2.94 -24.01 -0.54
C ARG A 299 1.61 -23.27 -0.56
N LEU A 300 1.30 -22.58 -1.65
CA LEU A 300 0.03 -21.87 -1.80
C LEU A 300 -1.12 -22.85 -2.07
N ARG A 301 -2.22 -22.64 -1.37
CA ARG A 301 -3.52 -23.25 -1.65
C ARG A 301 -4.47 -22.15 -2.07
N LEU A 302 -5.47 -22.46 -2.88
CA LEU A 302 -6.55 -21.54 -3.25
C LEU A 302 -7.88 -22.08 -2.73
N LEU A 303 -8.84 -21.20 -2.40
CA LEU A 303 -10.14 -21.67 -1.97
C LEU A 303 -11.03 -21.98 -3.19
N VAL A 304 -11.63 -23.16 -3.14
CA VAL A 304 -12.67 -23.60 -4.08
C VAL A 304 -13.80 -24.23 -3.25
N GLY A 305 -15.04 -23.75 -3.42
CA GLY A 305 -16.15 -24.25 -2.61
C GLY A 305 -15.98 -24.05 -1.10
N GLY A 306 -15.18 -23.09 -0.66
CA GLY A 306 -14.86 -22.85 0.75
C GLY A 306 -13.78 -23.79 1.32
N LEU A 307 -13.10 -24.59 0.50
CA LEU A 307 -12.05 -25.50 0.93
C LEU A 307 -10.69 -25.12 0.31
N PRO A 308 -9.58 -25.25 1.06
CA PRO A 308 -8.24 -24.96 0.56
C PRO A 308 -7.73 -26.08 -0.34
N VAL A 309 -7.57 -25.80 -1.63
CA VAL A 309 -7.14 -26.72 -2.68
C VAL A 309 -5.70 -26.47 -3.07
N PRO A 310 -4.84 -27.50 -3.14
CA PRO A 310 -3.42 -27.33 -3.45
C PRO A 310 -3.20 -26.99 -4.93
N ILE A 311 -2.23 -26.10 -5.18
CA ILE A 311 -1.65 -25.90 -6.51
C ILE A 311 -0.70 -27.08 -6.79
N VAL A 312 -0.92 -27.78 -7.92
CA VAL A 312 -0.11 -28.91 -8.35
C VAL A 312 0.68 -28.60 -9.62
N GLY A 313 1.87 -29.13 -9.71
CA GLY A 313 2.78 -28.84 -10.80
C GLY A 313 3.38 -27.44 -10.74
N ARG A 314 4.04 -27.00 -11.81
CA ARG A 314 4.66 -25.68 -11.91
C ARG A 314 3.61 -24.58 -12.14
N ILE A 315 3.75 -23.46 -11.45
CA ILE A 315 2.98 -22.25 -11.75
C ILE A 315 3.47 -21.69 -13.08
N SER A 316 2.52 -21.47 -14.01
CA SER A 316 2.77 -20.91 -15.34
C SER A 316 2.60 -19.38 -15.31
N MET A 317 2.91 -18.72 -16.43
CA MET A 317 2.72 -17.25 -16.54
C MET A 317 1.26 -16.86 -16.33
N ASP A 318 0.35 -17.64 -16.90
CA ASP A 318 -1.06 -17.30 -17.02
C ASP A 318 -2.00 -18.27 -16.30
N HIS A 319 -1.49 -19.39 -15.77
CA HIS A 319 -2.31 -20.44 -15.18
C HIS A 319 -1.65 -21.10 -13.97
N VAL A 320 -2.51 -21.54 -13.04
CA VAL A 320 -2.21 -22.55 -12.04
C VAL A 320 -3.11 -23.76 -12.23
N MET A 321 -2.63 -24.93 -11.81
CA MET A 321 -3.40 -26.19 -11.80
C MET A 321 -3.74 -26.53 -10.35
N LEU A 322 -5.01 -26.84 -10.08
CA LEU A 322 -5.50 -27.26 -8.77
C LEU A 322 -5.93 -28.73 -8.83
N ASP A 323 -5.61 -29.49 -7.81
CA ASP A 323 -6.16 -30.84 -7.64
C ASP A 323 -7.49 -30.74 -6.89
N VAL A 324 -8.59 -30.87 -7.63
CA VAL A 324 -9.98 -30.84 -7.11
C VAL A 324 -10.60 -32.23 -7.01
N THR A 325 -9.77 -33.28 -6.92
CA THR A 325 -10.24 -34.68 -6.87
C THR A 325 -11.19 -34.90 -5.69
N ASP A 326 -10.88 -34.33 -4.52
CA ASP A 326 -11.69 -34.46 -3.31
C ASP A 326 -12.91 -33.50 -3.30
N GLN A 327 -13.16 -32.79 -4.39
CA GLN A 327 -14.30 -31.89 -4.56
C GLN A 327 -15.14 -32.31 -5.78
N PRO A 328 -15.98 -33.35 -5.64
CA PRO A 328 -16.74 -33.91 -6.77
C PRO A 328 -17.70 -32.89 -7.40
N ASP A 329 -18.18 -31.92 -6.62
CA ASP A 329 -19.13 -30.89 -7.08
C ASP A 329 -18.44 -29.69 -7.77
N ALA A 330 -17.11 -29.59 -7.72
CA ALA A 330 -16.39 -28.51 -8.40
C ALA A 330 -16.64 -28.56 -9.91
N ALA A 331 -16.98 -27.40 -10.49
CA ALA A 331 -17.35 -27.26 -11.89
C ALA A 331 -16.59 -26.10 -12.58
N GLU A 332 -16.56 -26.14 -13.92
CA GLU A 332 -16.07 -25.01 -14.70
C GLU A 332 -16.95 -23.78 -14.47
N GLY A 333 -16.32 -22.62 -14.27
CA GLY A 333 -16.99 -21.38 -13.90
C GLY A 333 -17.05 -21.12 -12.39
N ASP A 334 -16.78 -22.11 -11.54
CA ASP A 334 -16.77 -21.92 -10.09
C ASP A 334 -15.70 -20.90 -9.66
N GLU A 335 -16.04 -20.14 -8.61
CA GLU A 335 -15.15 -19.14 -8.05
C GLU A 335 -13.95 -19.79 -7.36
N VAL A 336 -12.78 -19.20 -7.62
CA VAL A 336 -11.52 -19.52 -6.95
C VAL A 336 -11.02 -18.28 -6.23
N VAL A 337 -10.74 -18.38 -4.93
CA VAL A 337 -10.26 -17.25 -4.14
C VAL A 337 -8.77 -17.39 -3.87
N VAL A 338 -8.01 -16.35 -4.25
CA VAL A 338 -6.58 -16.21 -3.92
C VAL A 338 -6.42 -15.43 -2.62
N ILE A 339 -7.17 -14.34 -2.45
CA ILE A 339 -7.28 -13.55 -1.21
C ILE A 339 -8.75 -13.20 -1.02
N GLY A 340 -9.28 -13.41 0.17
CA GLY A 340 -10.66 -13.07 0.51
C GLY A 340 -11.40 -14.18 1.23
N THR A 341 -12.71 -14.13 1.20
CA THR A 341 -13.60 -15.10 1.87
C THR A 341 -14.42 -15.88 0.86
N GLN A 342 -14.73 -17.14 1.17
CA GLN A 342 -15.65 -17.99 0.41
C GLN A 342 -16.45 -18.85 1.40
N GLY A 343 -17.73 -18.54 1.57
CA GLY A 343 -18.53 -19.13 2.64
C GLY A 343 -17.97 -18.76 4.04
N ALA A 344 -17.70 -19.78 4.85
CA ALA A 344 -17.10 -19.61 6.18
C ALA A 344 -15.55 -19.56 6.14
N ALA A 345 -14.95 -19.91 5.01
CA ALA A 345 -13.49 -19.94 4.86
C ALA A 345 -12.95 -18.55 4.48
N ALA A 346 -11.75 -18.27 4.96
CA ALA A 346 -10.99 -17.07 4.60
C ALA A 346 -9.56 -17.43 4.23
N GLN A 347 -8.99 -16.72 3.29
CA GLN A 347 -7.56 -16.72 2.97
C GLN A 347 -7.08 -15.28 2.94
N THR A 348 -6.29 -14.90 3.92
CA THR A 348 -5.84 -13.53 4.12
C THR A 348 -4.61 -13.22 3.27
N ALA A 349 -4.26 -11.94 3.15
CA ALA A 349 -3.00 -11.53 2.53
C ALA A 349 -1.78 -12.02 3.32
N GLU A 350 -1.94 -12.21 4.64
CA GLU A 350 -0.94 -12.78 5.54
C GLU A 350 -0.69 -14.26 5.24
N ASP A 351 -1.75 -15.07 5.06
CA ASP A 351 -1.64 -16.50 4.67
C ASP A 351 -0.92 -16.64 3.32
N VAL A 352 -1.27 -15.79 2.37
CA VAL A 352 -0.62 -15.77 1.06
C VAL A 352 0.83 -15.32 1.16
N ALA A 353 1.14 -14.35 2.03
CA ALA A 353 2.50 -13.89 2.28
C ALA A 353 3.38 -15.00 2.88
N GLU A 354 2.85 -15.78 3.82
CA GLU A 354 3.54 -16.94 4.37
C GLU A 354 3.86 -17.96 3.27
N ALA A 355 2.87 -18.28 2.43
CA ALA A 355 3.06 -19.20 1.31
C ALA A 355 4.07 -18.67 0.26
N PHE A 356 4.18 -17.36 0.08
CA PHE A 356 5.15 -16.73 -0.82
C PHE A 356 6.54 -16.62 -0.17
N GLY A 357 6.63 -16.67 1.16
CA GLY A 357 7.87 -16.42 1.93
C GLY A 357 8.22 -14.93 1.99
N THR A 358 7.21 -14.07 2.14
CA THR A 358 7.35 -12.61 2.18
C THR A 358 6.36 -11.98 3.16
N ILE A 359 6.05 -10.70 3.01
CA ILE A 359 5.12 -9.92 3.84
C ILE A 359 3.87 -9.51 3.05
N ASN A 360 2.77 -9.27 3.74
CA ASN A 360 1.49 -8.87 3.15
C ASN A 360 1.58 -7.61 2.27
N TYR A 361 2.50 -6.67 2.57
CA TYR A 361 2.82 -5.50 1.73
C TYR A 361 3.19 -5.91 0.31
N GLU A 362 4.12 -6.87 0.17
CA GLU A 362 4.62 -7.30 -1.13
C GLU A 362 3.54 -8.07 -1.89
N VAL A 363 2.73 -8.87 -1.20
CA VAL A 363 1.63 -9.63 -1.81
C VAL A 363 0.67 -8.70 -2.52
N VAL A 364 0.08 -7.72 -1.81
CA VAL A 364 -0.94 -6.83 -2.40
C VAL A 364 -0.34 -5.90 -3.46
N THR A 365 0.87 -5.38 -3.22
CA THR A 365 1.58 -4.52 -4.18
C THR A 365 2.02 -5.30 -5.42
N GLY A 366 2.24 -6.61 -5.28
CA GLY A 366 2.66 -7.51 -6.34
C GLY A 366 1.56 -7.91 -7.32
N ILE A 367 0.29 -7.62 -7.03
CA ILE A 367 -0.82 -7.87 -7.97
C ILE A 367 -0.64 -6.96 -9.19
N ARG A 368 -0.38 -7.57 -10.36
CA ARG A 368 0.01 -6.87 -11.59
C ARG A 368 -1.13 -6.06 -12.18
N ALA A 369 -0.79 -5.05 -12.99
CA ALA A 369 -1.75 -4.15 -13.65
C ALA A 369 -2.72 -4.88 -14.60
N ARG A 370 -2.35 -6.07 -15.11
CA ARG A 370 -3.24 -6.87 -15.97
C ARG A 370 -4.40 -7.56 -15.23
N VAL A 371 -4.39 -7.56 -13.88
CA VAL A 371 -5.54 -7.97 -13.06
C VAL A 371 -6.43 -6.73 -12.92
N PRO A 372 -7.63 -6.71 -13.46
CA PRO A 372 -8.53 -5.57 -13.33
C PRO A 372 -8.89 -5.33 -11.86
N ARG A 373 -8.96 -4.05 -11.45
CA ARG A 373 -9.54 -3.66 -10.16
C ARG A 373 -10.99 -3.27 -10.39
N ARG A 374 -11.88 -3.84 -9.57
CA ARG A 374 -13.30 -3.47 -9.51
C ARG A 374 -13.54 -2.78 -8.18
N TYR A 375 -14.06 -1.57 -8.21
CA TYR A 375 -14.31 -0.78 -7.02
C TYR A 375 -15.75 -0.92 -6.60
N LEU A 376 -15.97 -1.33 -5.35
CA LEU A 376 -17.26 -1.63 -4.79
C LEU A 376 -17.63 -0.67 -3.67
N ARG A 377 -18.92 -0.29 -3.61
CA ARG A 377 -19.58 0.28 -2.43
C ARG A 377 -20.78 -0.59 -2.10
N GLY A 378 -20.75 -1.23 -0.92
CA GLY A 378 -21.60 -2.38 -0.67
C GLY A 378 -21.38 -3.46 -1.72
N SER A 379 -22.46 -3.94 -2.33
CA SER A 379 -22.41 -4.90 -3.46
C SER A 379 -22.38 -4.23 -4.85
N ARG A 380 -22.43 -2.89 -4.91
CA ARG A 380 -22.53 -2.16 -6.17
C ARG A 380 -21.14 -1.85 -6.74
N LEU A 381 -20.93 -2.21 -8.01
CA LEU A 381 -19.77 -1.76 -8.79
C LEU A 381 -19.90 -0.25 -9.07
N VAL A 382 -18.90 0.54 -8.66
CA VAL A 382 -18.89 2.00 -8.81
C VAL A 382 -17.71 2.51 -9.65
N GLY A 383 -16.79 1.64 -10.03
CA GLY A 383 -15.66 1.99 -10.88
C GLY A 383 -14.83 0.78 -11.25
N VAL A 384 -13.99 0.93 -12.26
CA VAL A 384 -13.05 -0.10 -12.72
C VAL A 384 -11.71 0.52 -13.11
N LYS A 385 -10.64 -0.27 -12.98
CA LYS A 385 -9.32 0.04 -13.56
C LYS A 385 -8.86 -1.16 -14.34
N THR A 386 -8.65 -0.99 -15.65
CA THR A 386 -8.21 -2.06 -16.56
C THR A 386 -6.90 -1.68 -17.23
N LEU A 387 -6.19 -2.67 -17.76
CA LEU A 387 -4.97 -2.43 -18.55
C LEU A 387 -5.27 -1.64 -19.84
N ALA A 388 -6.44 -1.86 -20.44
CA ALA A 388 -6.81 -1.27 -21.74
C ALA A 388 -7.27 0.18 -21.63
N GLU A 389 -7.99 0.53 -20.57
CA GLU A 389 -8.70 1.81 -20.47
C GLU A 389 -8.26 2.67 -19.27
N GLY A 390 -7.37 2.13 -18.40
CA GLY A 390 -7.02 2.80 -17.16
C GLY A 390 -8.18 2.80 -16.15
N PHE A 391 -8.28 3.86 -15.34
CA PHE A 391 -9.30 4.01 -14.33
C PHE A 391 -10.51 4.82 -14.85
N SER A 392 -11.72 4.37 -14.48
CA SER A 392 -12.97 5.11 -14.71
C SER A 392 -13.99 4.83 -13.60
N TRP A 393 -14.78 5.86 -13.23
CA TRP A 393 -15.98 5.69 -12.43
C TRP A 393 -17.13 5.14 -13.30
N SER A 394 -18.02 4.36 -12.70
CA SER A 394 -19.24 3.84 -13.35
C SER A 394 -20.43 4.74 -13.14
#